data_a87e0dc38cd94dd46539907dddbfa021
#
_entry.id   a87e0dc38cd94dd46539907dddbfa021
#
_cell.length_a   1.000
_cell.length_b   1.000
_cell.length_c   1.000
_cell.angle_alpha   90.00
_cell.angle_beta   90.00
_cell.angle_gamma   90.00
#
_symmetry.space_group_name_H-M   'P 1'
#
loop_
_entity.id
_entity.type
_entity.pdbx_description
1 polymer ?
#
loop_
_entity_poly.entity_id
_entity_poly.type
_entity_poly.pdbx_seq_one_letter_code
_entity_poly.pdbx_strand_id
1 'polypeptide(L)'
;SYTSNASGSEASAKAWIASRESGGSYSASNGQYVGKYQLSASYLNGDYSAANQERVADQYVQSRYGSWTAAKSFWQANGWY
;
A
#
# COMPACT_ATOMS: atom_id res chain seq x y z
N SER A 1 8.17 -12.55 10.71
CA SER A 1 7.23 -11.78 9.90
C SER A 1 7.69 -10.33 9.78
N TYR A 2 7.20 -9.67 8.76
CA TYR A 2 7.60 -8.30 8.47
C TYR A 2 6.86 -7.30 9.38
N THR A 3 7.60 -6.33 9.88
CA THR A 3 7.02 -5.20 10.62
C THR A 3 7.37 -3.92 9.87
N SER A 4 6.34 -3.14 9.49
CA SER A 4 6.53 -1.89 8.79
C SER A 4 7.27 -0.86 9.66
N ASN A 5 8.13 -0.06 9.03
CA ASN A 5 8.83 1.04 9.69
C ASN A 5 7.97 2.31 9.79
N ALA A 6 6.79 2.31 9.18
CA ALA A 6 5.95 3.49 9.20
C ALA A 6 5.46 3.80 10.60
N SER A 7 5.57 5.05 11.01
CA SER A 7 5.10 5.53 12.32
C SER A 7 4.66 6.98 12.18
N GLY A 8 3.88 7.46 13.15
CA GLY A 8 3.41 8.84 13.15
C GLY A 8 2.67 9.22 11.87
N SER A 9 3.06 10.32 11.24
CA SER A 9 2.43 10.80 10.02
C SER A 9 2.57 9.85 8.86
N GLU A 10 3.66 9.06 8.80
CA GLU A 10 3.84 8.05 7.78
C GLU A 10 2.83 6.92 7.94
N ALA A 11 2.62 6.44 9.17
CA ALA A 11 1.63 5.40 9.44
C ALA A 11 0.21 5.91 9.13
N SER A 12 -0.09 7.16 9.47
CA SER A 12 -1.39 7.76 9.17
C SER A 12 -1.63 7.86 7.66
N ALA A 13 -0.63 8.28 6.89
CA ALA A 13 -0.73 8.38 5.44
C ALA A 13 -0.91 7.00 4.80
N LYS A 14 -0.17 6.00 5.29
CA LYS A 14 -0.28 4.62 4.82
C LYS A 14 -1.70 4.09 5.06
N ALA A 15 -2.24 4.30 6.27
CA ALA A 15 -3.59 3.88 6.62
C ALA A 15 -4.64 4.60 5.77
N TRP A 16 -4.42 5.89 5.48
CA TRP A 16 -5.32 6.66 4.65
C TRP A 16 -5.42 6.06 3.25
N ILE A 17 -4.28 5.72 2.65
CA ILE A 17 -4.26 5.09 1.32
C ILE A 17 -4.95 3.73 1.36
N ALA A 18 -4.64 2.89 2.35
CA ALA A 18 -5.28 1.59 2.48
C ALA A 18 -6.80 1.72 2.57
N SER A 19 -7.28 2.70 3.33
CA SER A 19 -8.71 2.96 3.47
C SER A 19 -9.35 3.29 2.12
N ARG A 20 -8.72 4.13 1.32
CA ARG A 20 -9.23 4.51 0.00
C ARG A 20 -9.18 3.36 -1.00
N GLU A 21 -8.10 2.56 -0.96
CA GLU A 21 -7.90 1.49 -1.94
C GLU A 21 -8.77 0.26 -1.68
N SER A 22 -8.92 -0.13 -0.43
CA SER A 22 -9.56 -1.42 -0.11
C SER A 22 -10.46 -1.39 1.11
N GLY A 23 -10.60 -0.22 1.76
CA GLY A 23 -11.23 -0.17 3.07
C GLY A 23 -10.41 -0.88 4.14
N GLY A 24 -9.12 -1.10 3.90
CA GLY A 24 -8.23 -1.76 4.85
C GLY A 24 -8.23 -3.29 4.75
N SER A 25 -8.78 -3.87 3.69
CA SER A 25 -8.94 -5.32 3.57
C SER A 25 -7.77 -5.98 2.83
N TYR A 26 -7.12 -6.95 3.49
CA TYR A 26 -6.08 -7.77 2.83
C TYR A 26 -6.64 -8.68 1.75
N SER A 27 -7.94 -8.97 1.77
CA SER A 27 -8.55 -9.89 0.82
C SER A 27 -9.25 -9.20 -0.36
N ALA A 28 -9.20 -7.89 -0.43
CA ALA A 28 -9.82 -7.14 -1.51
C ALA A 28 -9.17 -7.49 -2.86
N SER A 29 -9.97 -7.51 -3.91
CA SER A 29 -9.49 -7.83 -5.25
C SER A 29 -10.29 -7.04 -6.27
N ASN A 30 -9.59 -6.36 -7.19
CA ASN A 30 -10.20 -5.58 -8.27
C ASN A 30 -9.39 -5.81 -9.54
N GLY A 31 -9.77 -6.82 -10.31
CA GLY A 31 -9.02 -7.20 -11.50
C GLY A 31 -7.61 -7.66 -11.14
N GLN A 32 -6.60 -7.01 -11.70
CA GLN A 32 -5.20 -7.35 -11.42
C GLN A 32 -4.67 -6.74 -10.13
N TYR A 33 -5.45 -5.87 -9.49
CA TYR A 33 -5.04 -5.21 -8.24
C TYR A 33 -5.61 -5.95 -7.06
N VAL A 34 -4.75 -6.25 -6.09
CA VAL A 34 -5.13 -7.12 -4.97
C VAL A 34 -4.65 -6.56 -3.65
N GLY A 35 -5.37 -6.94 -2.59
CA GLY A 35 -4.97 -6.74 -1.23
C GLY A 35 -5.29 -5.38 -0.65
N LYS A 36 -4.73 -5.16 0.52
CA LYS A 36 -5.00 -3.98 1.33
C LYS A 36 -4.60 -2.69 0.62
N TYR A 37 -3.55 -2.74 -0.19
CA TYR A 37 -2.98 -1.56 -0.85
C TYR A 37 -3.28 -1.52 -2.34
N GLN A 38 -3.97 -2.54 -2.85
CA GLN A 38 -4.39 -2.63 -4.25
C GLN A 38 -3.23 -2.44 -5.24
N LEU A 39 -2.13 -3.12 -4.98
CA LEU A 39 -1.01 -3.18 -5.90
C LEU A 39 -1.24 -4.31 -6.90
N SER A 40 -0.53 -4.23 -8.02
CA SER A 40 -0.60 -5.29 -9.02
C SER A 40 -0.20 -6.63 -8.38
N ALA A 41 -0.98 -7.67 -8.65
CA ALA A 41 -0.73 -9.00 -8.08
C ALA A 41 0.68 -9.50 -8.37
N SER A 42 1.24 -9.13 -9.52
CA SER A 42 2.60 -9.54 -9.91
C SER A 42 3.67 -9.06 -8.92
N TYR A 43 3.44 -7.96 -8.21
CA TYR A 43 4.40 -7.47 -7.23
C TYR A 43 4.51 -8.37 -6.00
N LEU A 44 3.50 -9.20 -5.75
CA LEU A 44 3.50 -10.08 -4.59
C LEU A 44 4.23 -11.41 -4.84
N ASN A 45 4.54 -11.74 -6.08
CA ASN A 45 5.26 -12.96 -6.45
C ASN A 45 4.63 -14.22 -5.88
N GLY A 46 3.31 -14.29 -5.87
CA GLY A 46 2.57 -15.46 -5.40
C GLY A 46 2.38 -15.54 -3.89
N ASP A 47 2.93 -14.60 -3.12
CA ASP A 47 2.78 -14.57 -1.67
C ASP A 47 1.80 -13.47 -1.27
N TYR A 48 0.56 -13.86 -0.98
CA TYR A 48 -0.52 -12.93 -0.65
C TYR A 48 -0.69 -12.71 0.85
N SER A 49 0.29 -13.14 1.66
CA SER A 49 0.21 -12.96 3.11
C SER A 49 0.18 -11.48 3.49
N ALA A 50 -0.42 -11.19 4.65
CA ALA A 50 -0.46 -9.82 5.16
C ALA A 50 0.93 -9.23 5.29
N ALA A 51 1.89 -10.01 5.83
CA ALA A 51 3.27 -9.55 6.00
C ALA A 51 3.89 -9.14 4.67
N ASN A 52 3.69 -9.95 3.62
CA ASN A 52 4.25 -9.61 2.31
C ASN A 52 3.56 -8.39 1.69
N GLN A 53 2.24 -8.26 1.88
CA GLN A 53 1.53 -7.09 1.38
C GLN A 53 2.05 -5.81 2.02
N GLU A 54 2.30 -5.83 3.34
CA GLU A 54 2.85 -4.68 4.04
C GLU A 54 4.25 -4.32 3.53
N ARG A 55 5.11 -5.34 3.38
CA ARG A 55 6.47 -5.13 2.91
C ARG A 55 6.52 -4.58 1.49
N VAL A 56 5.76 -5.18 0.60
CA VAL A 56 5.74 -4.78 -0.81
C VAL A 56 5.18 -3.36 -0.95
N ALA A 57 4.17 -3.02 -0.16
CA ALA A 57 3.61 -1.67 -0.19
C ALA A 57 4.64 -0.63 0.26
N ASP A 58 5.39 -0.91 1.35
CA ASP A 58 6.43 0.00 1.80
C ASP A 58 7.52 0.17 0.74
N GLN A 59 7.93 -0.92 0.09
CA GLN A 59 8.94 -0.89 -0.97
C GLN A 59 8.46 -0.09 -2.19
N TYR A 60 7.22 -0.34 -2.60
CA TYR A 60 6.62 0.36 -3.74
C TYR A 60 6.61 1.87 -3.51
N VAL A 61 6.14 2.30 -2.35
CA VAL A 61 6.02 3.71 -2.03
C VAL A 61 7.39 4.35 -1.86
N GLN A 62 8.32 3.66 -1.20
CA GLN A 62 9.68 4.17 -1.01
C GLN A 62 10.35 4.42 -2.37
N SER A 63 10.23 3.46 -3.29
CA SER A 63 10.85 3.56 -4.61
C SER A 63 10.23 4.67 -5.46
N ARG A 64 8.91 4.80 -5.39
CA ARG A 64 8.18 5.67 -6.32
C ARG A 64 8.01 7.08 -5.81
N TYR A 65 7.76 7.24 -4.51
CA TYR A 65 7.43 8.56 -3.92
C TYR A 65 8.38 8.98 -2.81
N GLY A 66 9.15 8.06 -2.27
CA GLY A 66 10.08 8.35 -1.18
C GLY A 66 9.46 8.29 0.21
N SER A 67 8.15 8.47 0.35
CA SER A 67 7.46 8.42 1.64
C SER A 67 5.97 8.21 1.44
N TRP A 68 5.30 7.73 2.50
CA TRP A 68 3.84 7.57 2.47
C TRP A 68 3.13 8.92 2.42
N THR A 69 3.66 9.94 3.09
CA THR A 69 3.06 11.28 3.03
C THR A 69 3.12 11.84 1.62
N ALA A 70 4.21 11.62 0.89
CA ALA A 70 4.31 12.02 -0.50
C ALA A 70 3.34 11.23 -1.39
N ALA A 71 3.22 9.92 -1.14
CA ALA A 71 2.28 9.09 -1.89
C ALA A 71 0.84 9.55 -1.67
N LYS A 72 0.48 9.90 -0.43
CA LYS A 72 -0.84 10.43 -0.11
C LYS A 72 -1.12 11.72 -0.87
N SER A 73 -0.16 12.64 -0.90
CA SER A 73 -0.31 13.89 -1.65
C SER A 73 -0.54 13.62 -3.13
N PHE A 74 0.20 12.68 -3.70
CA PHE A 74 0.01 12.28 -5.10
C PHE A 74 -1.39 11.71 -5.31
N TRP A 75 -1.83 10.82 -4.41
CA TRP A 75 -3.15 10.20 -4.49
C TRP A 75 -4.26 11.25 -4.45
N GLN A 76 -4.14 12.24 -3.54
CA GLN A 76 -5.13 13.31 -3.41
C GLN A 76 -5.24 14.15 -4.68
N ALA A 77 -4.14 14.33 -5.40
CA ALA A 77 -4.12 15.11 -6.63
C ALA A 77 -4.59 14.29 -7.85
N ASN A 78 -4.39 12.97 -7.85
CA ASN A 78 -4.56 12.16 -9.05
C ASN A 78 -5.59 11.03 -8.91
N GLY A 79 -5.95 10.60 -7.70
CA GLY A 79 -6.91 9.54 -7.47
C GLY A 79 -6.31 8.13 -7.54
N TRP A 80 -4.98 8.00 -7.54
CA TRP A 80 -4.25 6.74 -7.58
C TRP A 80 -2.83 6.95 -7.08
N TYR A 81 -2.09 5.91 -6.91
CA TYR A 81 -0.68 5.97 -6.59
C TYR A 81 0.05 4.77 -7.18
#